data_29b3c779a39108f5d35ba4c6ff38447d
#
_entry.id   29b3c779a39108f5d35ba4c6ff38447d
#
_cell.length_a   1.000
_cell.length_b   1.000
_cell.length_c   1.000
_cell.angle_alpha   90.00
_cell.angle_beta   90.00
_cell.angle_gamma   90.00
#
_symmetry.space_group_name_H-M   'P 1'
#
loop_
_entity.id
_entity.type
_entity.pdbx_description
1 polymer ?
#
loop_
_entity_poly.entity_id
_entity_poly.type
_entity_poly.pdbx_seq_one_letter_code
_entity_poly.pdbx_strand_id
1 'polypeptide(L)'
;MTGYTASFRAKLFKYSGASAWHFAVVPEKHAPLATHAWGRTPVMAEVDGQAWKTSVWKEKSGRTLLAVPKKIRGDKSDGDFVKIKLTFSGL
;
A
#
# COMPACT_ATOMS: atom_id res chain seq x y z
N MET A 1 17.24 0.20 16.53
CA MET A 1 16.23 0.88 15.73
C MET A 1 15.97 0.11 14.46
N THR A 2 14.76 -0.22 14.27
CA THR A 2 14.43 -1.16 13.23
C THR A 2 13.31 -0.62 12.38
N GLY A 3 13.47 0.26 11.59
CA GLY A 3 12.50 0.76 10.65
C GLY A 3 13.18 0.91 9.32
N TYR A 4 12.42 0.95 8.28
CA TYR A 4 12.96 1.21 6.96
C TYR A 4 11.91 1.85 6.09
N THR A 5 12.37 2.47 5.03
CA THR A 5 11.53 3.18 4.09
C THR A 5 11.72 2.57 2.70
N ALA A 6 10.61 2.37 2.00
CA ALA A 6 10.63 1.89 0.63
C ALA A 6 9.93 2.91 -0.25
N SER A 7 10.51 3.23 -1.40
CA SER A 7 9.90 4.13 -2.36
C SER A 7 9.81 3.44 -3.71
N PHE A 8 8.67 3.58 -4.36
CA PHE A 8 8.45 2.95 -5.65
C PHE A 8 7.26 3.61 -6.35
N ARG A 9 7.09 3.30 -7.62
CA ARG A 9 5.92 3.70 -8.38
C ARG A 9 5.06 2.45 -8.60
N ALA A 10 3.76 2.63 -8.57
CA ALA A 10 2.85 1.52 -8.78
C ALA A 10 1.62 2.01 -9.53
N LYS A 11 1.01 1.09 -10.27
CA LYS A 11 -0.22 1.37 -10.97
C LYS A 11 -1.39 1.05 -10.05
N LEU A 12 -2.29 2.01 -9.90
CA LEU A 12 -3.52 1.78 -9.16
C LEU A 12 -4.41 0.82 -9.92
N PHE A 13 -5.09 -0.06 -9.22
CA PHE A 13 -6.11 -0.90 -9.83
C PHE A 13 -7.34 -0.93 -8.94
N LYS A 14 -8.49 -1.01 -9.57
CA LYS A 14 -9.75 -1.11 -8.87
C LYS A 14 -10.04 -2.58 -8.63
N TYR A 15 -10.32 -2.92 -7.39
CA TYR A 15 -10.64 -4.29 -7.05
C TYR A 15 -12.00 -4.64 -7.68
N SER A 16 -12.11 -5.82 -8.24
CA SER A 16 -13.36 -6.25 -8.83
C SER A 16 -14.39 -6.50 -7.73
N GLY A 17 -15.65 -6.22 -8.05
CA GLY A 17 -16.73 -6.40 -7.09
C GLY A 17 -17.52 -5.12 -6.91
N ALA A 18 -18.39 -5.09 -5.90
CA ALA A 18 -19.29 -3.97 -5.67
C ALA A 18 -18.60 -2.76 -5.06
N SER A 19 -17.40 -2.93 -4.55
CA SER A 19 -16.67 -1.88 -3.86
C SER A 19 -15.87 -1.03 -4.85
N ALA A 20 -15.73 0.25 -4.55
CA ALA A 20 -14.90 1.15 -5.33
C ALA A 20 -13.46 1.23 -4.79
N TRP A 21 -13.02 0.23 -4.08
CA TRP A 21 -11.68 0.22 -3.49
C TRP A 21 -10.61 0.17 -4.55
N HIS A 22 -9.58 0.99 -4.35
CA HIS A 22 -8.41 1.02 -5.22
C HIS A 22 -7.19 0.61 -4.42
N PHE A 23 -6.33 -0.16 -5.06
CA PHE A 23 -5.13 -0.70 -4.42
C PHE A 23 -3.91 -0.49 -5.29
N ALA A 24 -2.75 -0.52 -4.64
CA ALA A 24 -1.47 -0.60 -5.33
C ALA A 24 -0.74 -1.84 -4.81
N VAL A 25 0.00 -2.51 -5.69
CA VAL A 25 0.79 -3.68 -5.29
C VAL A 25 2.14 -3.19 -4.80
N VAL A 26 2.54 -3.61 -3.60
CA VAL A 26 3.87 -3.34 -3.08
C VAL A 26 4.83 -4.35 -3.71
N PRO A 27 5.91 -3.90 -4.37
CA PRO A 27 6.86 -4.85 -4.97
C PRO A 27 7.39 -5.82 -3.93
N GLU A 28 7.58 -7.06 -4.35
CA GLU A 28 7.98 -8.12 -3.43
C GLU A 28 9.26 -7.78 -2.67
N LYS A 29 10.21 -7.14 -3.34
CA LYS A 29 11.48 -6.78 -2.69
C LYS A 29 11.31 -5.78 -1.56
N HIS A 30 10.18 -5.09 -1.51
CA HIS A 30 9.88 -4.12 -0.45
C HIS A 30 8.80 -4.61 0.51
N ALA A 31 8.19 -5.74 0.22
CA ALA A 31 7.09 -6.24 1.03
C ALA A 31 7.62 -6.80 2.34
N PRO A 32 7.04 -6.41 3.47
CA PRO A 32 7.48 -6.93 4.77
C PRO A 32 6.91 -8.33 4.98
N LEU A 33 7.53 -9.04 5.91
CA LEU A 33 6.88 -10.21 6.45
C LEU A 33 5.69 -9.74 7.28
N ALA A 34 4.59 -10.46 7.20
CA ALA A 34 3.42 -10.10 7.97
C ALA A 34 3.71 -10.24 9.46
N THR A 35 3.45 -9.19 10.22
CA THR A 35 3.74 -9.17 11.64
C THR A 35 2.48 -9.23 12.51
N HIS A 36 1.32 -9.15 11.88
CA HIS A 36 0.04 -9.15 12.59
C HIS A 36 -0.89 -10.18 11.97
N ALA A 37 -1.95 -10.49 12.70
CA ALA A 37 -2.97 -11.40 12.20
C ALA A 37 -3.52 -10.92 10.86
N TRP A 38 -3.97 -11.84 10.04
CA TRP A 38 -4.57 -11.54 8.74
C TRP A 38 -3.59 -11.02 7.70
N GLY A 39 -2.28 -11.23 7.91
CA GLY A 39 -1.28 -10.79 6.97
C GLY A 39 -1.10 -9.28 6.89
N ARG A 40 -1.49 -8.57 7.94
CA ARG A 40 -1.45 -7.12 7.98
C ARG A 40 -0.14 -6.61 8.58
N THR A 41 0.38 -5.52 8.03
CA THR A 41 1.55 -4.85 8.59
C THR A 41 1.28 -3.34 8.63
N PRO A 42 1.29 -2.72 9.80
CA PRO A 42 1.07 -1.27 9.89
C PRO A 42 2.20 -0.48 9.24
N VAL A 43 1.85 0.61 8.57
CA VAL A 43 2.83 1.46 7.90
C VAL A 43 2.37 2.92 7.96
N MET A 44 3.33 3.83 7.78
CA MET A 44 3.03 5.19 7.39
C MET A 44 3.19 5.22 5.87
N ALA A 45 2.12 5.49 5.15
CA ALA A 45 2.14 5.52 3.70
C ALA A 45 2.07 6.95 3.18
N GLU A 46 2.73 7.19 2.07
CA GLU A 46 2.65 8.46 1.38
C GLU A 46 2.42 8.18 -0.10
N VAL A 47 1.41 8.80 -0.66
CA VAL A 47 1.07 8.66 -2.07
C VAL A 47 1.04 10.04 -2.68
N ASP A 48 1.92 10.28 -3.66
CA ASP A 48 2.05 11.58 -4.34
C ASP A 48 2.11 12.75 -3.36
N GLY A 49 2.82 12.56 -2.26
CA GLY A 49 3.05 13.62 -1.28
C GLY A 49 2.06 13.68 -0.12
N GLN A 50 1.02 12.85 -0.16
CA GLN A 50 0.04 12.84 0.94
C GLN A 50 0.25 11.62 1.80
N ALA A 51 0.47 11.83 3.11
CA ALA A 51 0.81 10.77 4.04
C ALA A 51 -0.34 10.45 5.00
N TRP A 52 -0.47 9.18 5.34
CA TRP A 52 -1.45 8.76 6.34
C TRP A 52 -1.03 7.42 6.94
N LYS A 53 -1.54 7.14 8.12
CA LYS A 53 -1.30 5.85 8.77
C LYS A 53 -2.26 4.82 8.22
N THR A 54 -1.73 3.65 7.89
CA THR A 54 -2.54 2.57 7.35
C THR A 54 -1.83 1.24 7.58
N SER A 55 -2.20 0.24 6.82
CA SER A 55 -1.53 -1.06 6.84
C SER A 55 -1.45 -1.57 5.43
N VAL A 56 -0.44 -2.38 5.15
CA VAL A 56 -0.41 -3.16 3.93
C VAL A 56 -0.89 -4.57 4.26
N TRP A 57 -1.43 -5.27 3.27
CA TRP A 57 -2.03 -6.57 3.46
C TRP A 57 -1.40 -7.58 2.53
N LYS A 58 -1.10 -8.76 3.07
CA LYS A 58 -0.63 -9.85 2.24
C LYS A 58 -1.83 -10.74 1.89
N GLU A 59 -2.11 -10.84 0.58
CA GLU A 59 -3.18 -11.69 0.09
C GLU A 59 -2.78 -13.16 0.12
N LYS A 60 -3.75 -14.03 -0.03
CA LYS A 60 -3.48 -15.46 -0.15
C LYS A 60 -2.59 -15.78 -1.34
N SER A 61 -2.67 -14.98 -2.39
CA SER A 61 -1.82 -15.15 -3.58
C SER A 61 -0.36 -14.81 -3.31
N GLY A 62 -0.06 -14.16 -2.20
CA GLY A 62 1.28 -13.72 -1.86
C GLY A 62 1.56 -12.27 -2.17
N ARG A 63 0.66 -11.59 -2.88
CA ARG A 63 0.84 -10.16 -3.15
C ARG A 63 0.59 -9.36 -1.88
N THR A 64 1.34 -8.26 -1.76
CA THR A 64 1.11 -7.29 -0.69
C THR A 64 0.43 -6.08 -1.28
N LEU A 65 -0.68 -5.66 -0.71
CA LEU A 65 -1.51 -4.59 -1.24
C LEU A 65 -1.56 -3.41 -0.29
N LEU A 66 -1.59 -2.21 -0.88
CA LEU A 66 -1.83 -0.96 -0.16
C LEU A 66 -3.15 -0.40 -0.67
N ALA A 67 -4.12 -0.22 0.21
CA ALA A 67 -5.38 0.44 -0.16
C ALA A 67 -5.15 1.95 -0.21
N VAL A 68 -5.61 2.59 -1.27
CA VAL A 68 -5.43 4.04 -1.45
C VAL A 68 -6.81 4.70 -1.49
N PRO A 69 -7.21 5.36 -0.38
CA PRO A 69 -8.54 5.97 -0.30
C PRO A 69 -8.71 7.13 -1.28
N LYS A 70 -9.95 7.43 -1.61
CA LYS A 70 -10.29 8.49 -2.55
C LYS A 70 -9.64 9.82 -2.19
N LYS A 71 -9.67 10.20 -0.93
CA LYS A 71 -9.13 11.49 -0.52
C LYS A 71 -7.61 11.56 -0.70
N ILE A 72 -6.95 10.41 -0.75
CA ILE A 72 -5.49 10.37 -0.96
C ILE A 72 -5.16 10.34 -2.44
N ARG A 73 -5.86 9.52 -3.24
CA ARG A 73 -5.55 9.40 -4.65
C ARG A 73 -6.08 10.55 -5.51
N GLY A 74 -7.01 11.32 -4.97
CA GLY A 74 -7.56 12.46 -5.69
C GLY A 74 -8.21 12.05 -7.00
N ASP A 75 -7.74 12.62 -8.11
CA ASP A 75 -8.29 12.34 -9.43
C ASP A 75 -7.73 11.08 -10.06
N LYS A 76 -6.77 10.45 -9.42
CA LYS A 76 -6.19 9.24 -9.98
C LYS A 76 -7.10 8.04 -9.73
N SER A 77 -7.09 7.11 -10.67
CA SER A 77 -7.97 5.96 -10.60
C SER A 77 -7.30 4.76 -11.26
N ASP A 78 -8.09 3.75 -11.55
CA ASP A 78 -7.62 2.50 -12.14
C ASP A 78 -6.76 2.78 -13.37
N GLY A 79 -5.55 2.24 -13.37
CA GLY A 79 -4.61 2.39 -14.48
C GLY A 79 -3.62 3.52 -14.29
N ASP A 80 -3.84 4.44 -13.36
CA ASP A 80 -2.91 5.55 -13.14
C ASP A 80 -1.76 5.14 -12.25
N PHE A 81 -0.58 5.73 -12.52
CA PHE A 81 0.59 5.48 -11.68
C PHE A 81 0.68 6.52 -10.58
N VAL A 82 1.13 6.08 -9.41
CA VAL A 82 1.37 6.95 -8.27
C VAL A 82 2.76 6.67 -7.70
N LYS A 83 3.32 7.67 -7.05
CA LYS A 83 4.57 7.52 -6.32
C LYS A 83 4.24 7.17 -4.89
N ILE A 84 4.79 6.08 -4.40
CA ILE A 84 4.49 5.57 -3.08
C ILE A 84 5.75 5.50 -2.23
N LYS A 85 5.61 5.94 -1.00
CA LYS A 85 6.66 5.81 0.00
C LYS A 85 6.04 5.16 1.22
N LEU A 86 6.62 4.06 1.65
CA LEU A 86 6.15 3.35 2.85
C LEU A 86 7.24 3.41 3.90
N THR A 87 6.85 3.77 5.11
CA THR A 87 7.76 3.75 6.24
C THR A 87 7.26 2.70 7.21
N PHE A 88 8.09 1.70 7.44
CA PHE A 88 7.78 0.60 8.35
C PHE A 88 8.47 0.87 9.67
N SER A 89 7.69 0.90 10.74
CA SER A 89 8.26 1.02 12.06
C SER A 89 8.71 -0.33 12.52
N GLY A 90 9.87 -0.41 13.12
CA GLY A 90 10.30 -1.65 13.72
C GLY A 90 9.52 -1.90 14.99
N LEU A 91 9.23 -3.14 15.24
CA LEU A 91 8.49 -3.53 16.43
C LEU A 91 9.31 -4.51 17.25
#